data_7a07d05a1aa546eb8992c553a96389c9
#
_entry.id   7a07d05a1aa546eb8992c553a96389c9
#
_cell.length_a   1.000
_cell.length_b   1.000
_cell.length_c   1.000
_cell.angle_alpha   90.00
_cell.angle_beta   90.00
_cell.angle_gamma   90.00
#
_symmetry.space_group_name_H-M   'P 1'
#
loop_
_entity.id
_entity.type
_entity.pdbx_description
1 polymer ?
#
loop_
_entity_poly.entity_id
_entity_poly.type
_entity_poly.pdbx_seq_one_letter_code
_entity_poly.pdbx_strand_id
1 'polypeptide(L)'
;GIDVNQGIRRFNEDRALYERFLSTFPEDMHYLAMIEAIDKKDVKEAFQASHALKGIAGNLSLVALHADLIPLVELFRADEIEGVDELLTPVRNSYEQVVKVIKEATDPTI
;
A
#
# COMPACT_ATOMS: atom_id res chain seq x y z
N GLY A 1 -11.11 -3.16 1.67
CA GLY A 1 -10.94 -3.53 0.50
C GLY A 1 -10.52 -2.68 -0.68
N ILE A 2 -10.81 -3.19 -1.83
CA ILE A 2 -10.47 -2.56 -3.11
C ILE A 2 -11.74 -2.02 -3.75
N ASP A 3 -11.75 -0.72 -4.04
CA ASP A 3 -12.87 -0.12 -4.77
C ASP A 3 -12.55 -0.14 -6.27
N VAL A 4 -12.92 -1.23 -6.93
CA VAL A 4 -12.62 -1.48 -8.34
C VAL A 4 -13.24 -0.41 -9.25
N ASN A 5 -14.49 -0.03 -8.99
CA ASN A 5 -15.17 0.97 -9.82
C ASN A 5 -14.49 2.33 -9.73
N GLN A 6 -14.11 2.76 -8.53
CA GLN A 6 -13.35 4.00 -8.35
C GLN A 6 -11.98 3.91 -9.02
N GLY A 7 -11.32 2.76 -8.90
CA GLY A 7 -10.01 2.55 -9.54
C GLY A 7 -10.08 2.68 -11.04
N ILE A 8 -11.10 2.07 -11.66
CA ILE A 8 -11.28 2.18 -13.11
C ILE A 8 -11.52 3.63 -13.51
N ARG A 9 -12.33 4.38 -12.75
CA ARG A 9 -12.57 5.80 -13.03
C ARG A 9 -11.29 6.63 -12.93
N ARG A 10 -10.43 6.33 -11.94
CA ARG A 10 -9.14 7.02 -11.79
C ARG A 10 -8.22 6.76 -12.99
N PHE A 11 -8.38 5.64 -13.66
CA PHE A 11 -7.62 5.29 -14.85
C PHE A 11 -8.35 5.67 -16.14
N ASN A 12 -9.21 6.69 -16.04
CA ASN A 12 -9.92 7.26 -17.18
C ASN A 12 -10.78 6.21 -17.91
N GLU A 13 -11.43 5.35 -17.15
CA GLU A 13 -12.27 4.25 -17.63
C GLU A 13 -11.49 3.15 -18.38
N ASP A 14 -10.17 3.16 -18.30
CA ASP A 14 -9.36 2.11 -18.91
C ASP A 14 -9.20 0.94 -17.93
N ARG A 15 -10.13 0.01 -17.99
CA ARG A 15 -10.16 -1.17 -17.12
C ARG A 15 -8.90 -2.02 -17.28
N ALA A 16 -8.46 -2.24 -18.51
CA ALA A 16 -7.30 -3.08 -18.79
C ALA A 16 -6.02 -2.50 -18.15
N LEU A 17 -5.86 -1.18 -18.24
CA LEU A 17 -4.73 -0.50 -17.63
C LEU A 17 -4.78 -0.61 -16.11
N TYR A 18 -5.96 -0.37 -15.52
CA TYR A 18 -6.14 -0.50 -14.08
C TYR A 18 -5.80 -1.91 -13.60
N GLU A 19 -6.34 -2.94 -14.27
CA GLU A 19 -6.08 -4.34 -13.90
C GLU A 19 -4.61 -4.70 -14.01
N ARG A 20 -3.92 -4.15 -15.02
CA ARG A 20 -2.48 -4.36 -15.21
C ARG A 20 -1.69 -3.81 -14.01
N PHE A 21 -1.95 -2.56 -13.61
CA PHE A 21 -1.26 -1.98 -12.46
C PHE A 21 -1.64 -2.69 -11.17
N LEU A 22 -2.90 -3.08 -11.02
CA LEU A 22 -3.34 -3.81 -9.85
C LEU A 22 -2.61 -5.16 -9.73
N SER A 23 -2.47 -5.89 -10.84
CA SER A 23 -1.83 -7.21 -10.83
C SER A 23 -0.34 -7.14 -10.52
N THR A 24 0.31 -6.00 -10.76
CA THR A 24 1.74 -5.83 -10.44
C THR A 24 1.98 -5.33 -9.01
N PHE A 25 0.93 -4.92 -8.30
CA PHE A 25 1.07 -4.37 -6.95
C PHE A 25 1.81 -5.30 -5.99
N PRO A 26 1.58 -6.64 -5.99
CA PRO A 26 2.33 -7.52 -5.07
C PRO A 26 3.84 -7.51 -5.29
N GLU A 27 4.30 -7.05 -6.45
CA GLU A 27 5.73 -6.96 -6.76
C GLU A 27 6.32 -5.58 -6.45
N ASP A 28 5.48 -4.64 -5.96
CA ASP A 28 5.93 -3.31 -5.61
C ASP A 28 6.87 -3.37 -4.40
N MET A 29 8.00 -2.68 -4.51
CA MET A 29 9.06 -2.76 -3.52
C MET A 29 8.92 -1.75 -2.37
N HIS A 30 7.95 -0.84 -2.44
CA HIS A 30 7.83 0.21 -1.43
C HIS A 30 7.47 -0.33 -0.06
N TYR A 31 6.65 -1.39 0.01
CA TYR A 31 6.31 -2.01 1.29
C TYR A 31 7.54 -2.58 1.98
N LEU A 32 8.36 -3.36 1.25
CA LEU A 32 9.59 -3.92 1.82
C LEU A 32 10.59 -2.84 2.20
N ALA A 33 10.72 -1.81 1.37
CA ALA A 33 11.60 -0.67 1.67
C ALA A 33 11.16 0.03 2.96
N MET A 34 9.85 0.19 3.16
CA MET A 34 9.29 0.76 4.38
C MET A 34 9.63 -0.09 5.60
N ILE A 35 9.42 -1.41 5.52
CA ILE A 35 9.70 -2.33 6.62
C ILE A 35 11.19 -2.30 6.97
N GLU A 36 12.08 -2.33 5.98
CA GLU A 36 13.51 -2.27 6.21
C GLU A 36 13.93 -0.95 6.88
N ALA A 37 13.34 0.16 6.44
CA ALA A 37 13.63 1.47 7.03
C ALA A 37 13.18 1.54 8.48
N ILE A 38 12.02 0.97 8.80
CA ILE A 38 11.52 0.90 10.18
C ILE A 38 12.45 0.07 11.04
N ASP A 39 12.91 -1.07 10.55
CA ASP A 39 13.84 -1.95 11.28
C ASP A 39 15.16 -1.24 11.57
N LYS A 40 15.62 -0.41 10.65
CA LYS A 40 16.86 0.36 10.81
C LYS A 40 16.65 1.68 11.54
N LYS A 41 15.41 1.99 11.90
CA LYS A 41 15.02 3.27 12.51
C LYS A 41 15.40 4.47 11.66
N ASP A 42 15.38 4.30 10.35
CA ASP A 42 15.62 5.36 9.38
C ASP A 42 14.29 6.04 9.05
N VAL A 43 13.94 7.07 9.82
CA VAL A 43 12.65 7.74 9.72
C VAL A 43 12.47 8.42 8.36
N LYS A 44 13.52 9.02 7.82
CA LYS A 44 13.47 9.71 6.54
C LYS A 44 13.10 8.72 5.41
N GLU A 45 13.79 7.59 5.37
CA GLU A 45 13.54 6.56 4.37
C GLU A 45 12.17 5.93 4.57
N ALA A 46 11.77 5.69 5.84
CA ALA A 46 10.45 5.18 6.17
C ALA A 46 9.35 6.13 5.69
N PHE A 47 9.57 7.44 5.83
CA PHE A 47 8.64 8.44 5.33
C PHE A 47 8.51 8.35 3.81
N GLN A 48 9.62 8.33 3.11
CA GLN A 48 9.62 8.29 1.64
C GLN A 48 8.91 7.04 1.12
N ALA A 49 9.22 5.88 1.68
CA ALA A 49 8.63 4.62 1.25
C ALA A 49 7.13 4.55 1.58
N SER A 50 6.74 4.95 2.79
CA SER A 50 5.32 4.90 3.20
C SER A 50 4.48 5.91 2.43
N HIS A 51 5.02 7.10 2.16
CA HIS A 51 4.34 8.13 1.37
C HIS A 51 4.09 7.64 -0.06
N ALA A 52 5.11 7.02 -0.68
CA ALA A 52 4.98 6.45 -2.02
C ALA A 52 3.94 5.32 -2.04
N LEU A 53 3.98 4.43 -1.04
CA LEU A 53 3.02 3.33 -0.94
C LEU A 53 1.59 3.86 -0.76
N LYS A 54 1.42 4.91 0.05
CA LYS A 54 0.10 5.55 0.21
C LYS A 54 -0.42 6.09 -1.11
N GLY A 55 0.44 6.74 -1.90
CA GLY A 55 0.07 7.25 -3.22
C GLY A 55 -0.38 6.14 -4.16
N ILE A 56 0.36 5.04 -4.19
CA ILE A 56 0.02 3.87 -5.02
C ILE A 56 -1.33 3.28 -4.57
N ALA A 57 -1.51 3.10 -3.26
CA ALA A 57 -2.76 2.57 -2.72
C ALA A 57 -3.95 3.46 -3.09
N GLY A 58 -3.78 4.77 -3.02
CA GLY A 58 -4.82 5.72 -3.43
C GLY A 58 -5.16 5.59 -4.91
N ASN A 59 -4.15 5.53 -5.76
CA ASN A 59 -4.35 5.42 -7.21
C ASN A 59 -5.05 4.12 -7.62
N LEU A 60 -4.75 3.03 -6.93
CA LEU A 60 -5.36 1.73 -7.20
C LEU A 60 -6.67 1.51 -6.42
N SER A 61 -7.10 2.49 -5.65
CA SER A 61 -8.30 2.42 -4.81
C SER A 61 -8.27 1.26 -3.82
N LEU A 62 -7.10 1.03 -3.23
CA LEU A 62 -6.90 0.07 -2.13
C LEU A 62 -7.31 0.78 -0.84
N VAL A 63 -8.61 0.88 -0.62
CA VAL A 63 -9.22 1.81 0.35
C VAL A 63 -8.72 1.60 1.78
N ALA A 64 -8.73 0.37 2.26
CA ALA A 64 -8.31 0.07 3.62
C ALA A 64 -6.82 0.34 3.83
N LEU A 65 -5.99 -0.11 2.89
CA LEU A 65 -4.54 0.11 2.97
C LEU A 65 -4.21 1.60 2.94
N HIS A 66 -4.86 2.35 2.05
CA HIS A 66 -4.65 3.79 1.97
C HIS A 66 -4.99 4.47 3.30
N ALA A 67 -6.14 4.14 3.87
CA ALA A 67 -6.59 4.71 5.14
C ALA A 67 -5.62 4.36 6.29
N ASP A 68 -5.17 3.12 6.35
CA ASP A 68 -4.26 2.67 7.40
C ASP A 68 -2.88 3.28 7.30
N LEU A 69 -2.44 3.66 6.09
CA LEU A 69 -1.16 4.32 5.88
C LEU A 69 -1.14 5.78 6.31
N ILE A 70 -2.28 6.45 6.36
CA ILE A 70 -2.34 7.87 6.69
C ILE A 70 -1.67 8.17 8.04
N PRO A 71 -2.07 7.54 9.17
CA PRO A 71 -1.44 7.85 10.45
C PRO A 71 0.04 7.45 10.50
N LEU A 72 0.42 6.39 9.80
CA LEU A 72 1.82 5.94 9.75
C LEU A 72 2.69 6.97 9.04
N VAL A 73 2.23 7.48 7.89
CA VAL A 73 2.94 8.53 7.14
C VAL A 73 3.09 9.79 8.00
N GLU A 74 2.03 10.16 8.74
CA GLU A 74 2.08 11.36 9.57
C GLU A 74 3.05 11.19 10.75
N LEU A 75 3.17 10.00 11.32
CA LEU A 75 4.18 9.72 12.35
C LEU A 75 5.59 10.01 11.83
N PHE A 76 5.91 9.47 10.65
CA PHE A 76 7.23 9.69 10.04
C PHE A 76 7.42 11.14 9.60
N ARG A 77 6.36 11.80 9.15
CA ARG A 77 6.41 13.22 8.78
C ARG A 77 6.81 14.08 9.98
N ALA A 78 6.37 13.68 11.16
CA ALA A 78 6.74 14.37 12.42
C ALA A 78 8.12 13.97 12.92
N ASP A 79 8.88 13.21 12.14
CA ASP A 79 10.22 12.70 12.47
C ASP A 79 10.22 11.82 13.72
N GLU A 80 9.16 11.01 13.87
CA GLU A 80 8.97 10.12 15.00
C GLU A 80 8.92 8.66 14.55
N ILE A 81 9.29 7.74 15.46
CA ILE A 81 9.19 6.31 15.23
C ILE A 81 8.59 5.58 16.44
N GLU A 82 8.51 6.22 17.59
CA GLU A 82 7.86 5.64 18.75
C GLU A 82 6.38 5.39 18.45
N GLY A 83 5.88 4.22 18.85
CA GLY A 83 4.50 3.84 18.59
C GLY A 83 4.25 3.30 17.18
N VAL A 84 5.31 3.12 16.40
CA VAL A 84 5.19 2.65 15.01
C VAL A 84 4.52 1.27 14.93
N ASP A 85 4.76 0.38 15.89
CA ASP A 85 4.22 -0.98 15.86
C ASP A 85 2.70 -0.98 15.87
N GLU A 86 2.08 -0.11 16.68
CA GLU A 86 0.63 -0.01 16.76
C GLU A 86 0.02 0.48 15.44
N LEU A 87 0.70 1.39 14.75
CA LEU A 87 0.23 1.93 13.47
C LEU A 87 0.57 1.00 12.30
N LEU A 88 1.64 0.22 12.43
CA LEU A 88 2.07 -0.71 11.39
C LEU A 88 1.18 -1.95 11.32
N THR A 89 0.65 -2.41 12.43
CA THR A 89 -0.18 -3.63 12.46
C THR A 89 -1.38 -3.56 11.51
N PRO A 90 -2.21 -2.49 11.51
CA PRO A 90 -3.29 -2.39 10.52
C PRO A 90 -2.78 -2.33 9.08
N VAL A 91 -1.66 -1.64 8.83
CA VAL A 91 -1.07 -1.56 7.49
C VAL A 91 -0.65 -2.94 7.01
N ARG A 92 0.01 -3.71 7.88
CA ARG A 92 0.44 -5.06 7.55
C ARG A 92 -0.74 -5.95 7.19
N ASN A 93 -1.80 -5.91 8.01
CA ASN A 93 -3.00 -6.71 7.77
C ASN A 93 -3.68 -6.33 6.47
N SER A 94 -3.84 -5.03 6.20
CA SER A 94 -4.45 -4.55 4.96
C SER A 94 -3.61 -4.90 3.74
N TYR A 95 -2.29 -4.76 3.84
CA TYR A 95 -1.37 -5.11 2.76
C TYR A 95 -1.45 -6.60 2.43
N GLU A 96 -1.36 -7.46 3.44
CA GLU A 96 -1.43 -8.90 3.23
C GLU A 96 -2.76 -9.32 2.62
N GLN A 97 -3.87 -8.71 3.05
CA GLN A 97 -5.19 -8.98 2.51
C GLN A 97 -5.28 -8.59 1.04
N VAL A 98 -4.78 -7.40 0.68
CA VAL A 98 -4.78 -6.93 -0.71
C VAL A 98 -3.96 -7.85 -1.59
N VAL A 99 -2.76 -8.20 -1.17
CA VAL A 99 -1.87 -9.09 -1.93
C VAL A 99 -2.52 -10.45 -2.14
N LYS A 100 -3.14 -11.00 -1.10
CA LYS A 100 -3.84 -12.27 -1.18
C LYS A 100 -4.97 -12.23 -2.22
N VAL A 101 -5.81 -11.20 -2.14
CA VAL A 101 -6.94 -11.03 -3.06
C VAL A 101 -6.46 -10.89 -4.51
N ILE A 102 -5.43 -10.08 -4.73
CA ILE A 102 -4.89 -9.87 -6.08
C ILE A 102 -4.31 -11.17 -6.64
N LYS A 103 -3.54 -11.90 -5.85
CA LYS A 103 -2.94 -13.17 -6.29
C LYS A 103 -3.99 -14.21 -6.61
N GLU A 104 -5.04 -14.31 -5.79
CA GLU A 104 -6.13 -15.25 -6.05
C GLU A 104 -6.88 -14.90 -7.32
N ALA A 105 -7.10 -13.61 -7.58
CA ALA A 105 -7.83 -13.15 -8.77
C ALA A 105 -7.04 -13.30 -10.06
N THR A 106 -5.70 -13.26 -9.98
CA THR A 106 -4.84 -13.27 -11.18
C THR A 106 -4.17 -14.62 -11.44
N ASP A 107 -4.33 -15.59 -10.53
CA ASP A 107 -3.71 -16.90 -10.68
C ASP A 107 -4.56 -17.78 -11.61
N PRO A 108 -4.05 -18.14 -12.80
CA PRO A 108 -4.83 -18.93 -13.76
C PRO A 108 -4.97 -20.41 -13.38
N THR A 109 -4.28 -20.86 -12.33
CA THR A 109 -4.33 -22.26 -11.91
C THR A 109 -5.42 -22.56 -10.89
N ILE A 110 -6.09 -21.53 -10.40
CA ILE A 110 -7.15 -21.66 -9.41
C ILE A 110 -8.50 -22.00 -10.06
#